data_de6f46cc0130ef8f7569e4a47f314666
#
_entry.id   de6f46cc0130ef8f7569e4a47f314666
#
_cell.length_a   1.000
_cell.length_b   1.000
_cell.length_c   1.000
_cell.angle_alpha   90.00
_cell.angle_beta   90.00
_cell.angle_gamma   90.00
#
_symmetry.space_group_name_H-M   'P 1'
#
loop_
_entity.id
_entity.type
_entity.pdbx_description
1 polymer ?
#
loop_
_entity_poly.entity_id
_entity_poly.type
_entity_poly.pdbx_seq_one_letter_code
_entity_poly.pdbx_strand_id
1 'polypeptide(L)'
;MNEKSPALQDEDEAQDATVRESNEGAPRDELADLRRQNEELLTKLKYLQAEFENYRKRVDRDAATVVKFAHELLLSRLLPVVDEMDAAVAALEGKPAEGVRMVRDNLAKILQEAGLQEIPAAGRAFDPYEMDCIERVPDAEIKDGMVKAVVRKGYRLHDRVLRPAQVIVVKNGGATDG
;
A
#
# COMPACT_ATOMS: atom_id res chain seq x y z
N MET A 1 84.63 -26.36 58.32
CA MET A 1 84.11 -24.99 58.47
C MET A 1 83.71 -24.51 57.08
N ASN A 2 82.45 -24.57 56.78
CA ASN A 2 81.99 -23.95 55.52
C ASN A 2 80.52 -23.54 55.73
N GLU A 3 80.35 -22.24 56.05
CA GLU A 3 79.03 -21.63 56.20
C GLU A 3 78.44 -21.41 54.81
N LYS A 4 77.35 -22.01 54.56
CA LYS A 4 76.54 -21.80 53.38
C LYS A 4 75.51 -20.69 53.68
N SER A 5 75.62 -19.59 53.00
CA SER A 5 74.73 -18.43 53.07
C SER A 5 73.29 -18.75 52.61
N PRO A 6 72.26 -18.32 53.34
CA PRO A 6 70.84 -18.62 52.99
C PRO A 6 70.12 -17.61 52.08
N ALA A 7 70.87 -16.81 51.29
CA ALA A 7 70.34 -15.63 50.63
C ALA A 7 69.93 -15.83 49.16
N LEU A 8 70.00 -17.05 48.62
CA LEU A 8 69.74 -17.28 47.19
C LEU A 8 68.44 -18.09 46.89
N GLN A 9 67.66 -18.49 47.91
CA GLN A 9 66.42 -19.27 47.71
C GLN A 9 65.15 -18.42 47.72
N ASP A 10 65.15 -17.23 48.37
CA ASP A 10 63.96 -16.38 48.47
C ASP A 10 63.70 -15.50 47.23
N GLU A 11 64.68 -15.28 46.37
CA GLU A 11 64.50 -14.49 45.14
C GLU A 11 63.85 -15.29 43.96
N ASP A 12 64.03 -16.62 43.93
CA ASP A 12 63.47 -17.49 42.91
C ASP A 12 61.99 -17.79 43.16
N GLU A 13 61.53 -17.91 44.42
CA GLU A 13 60.12 -18.08 44.75
C GLU A 13 59.31 -16.78 44.54
N ALA A 14 59.89 -15.60 44.76
CA ALA A 14 59.24 -14.30 44.55
C ALA A 14 59.06 -13.97 43.06
N GLN A 15 59.96 -14.42 42.20
CA GLN A 15 59.85 -14.21 40.75
C GLN A 15 58.85 -15.17 40.09
N ASP A 16 58.69 -16.40 40.59
CA ASP A 16 57.71 -17.38 40.08
C ASP A 16 56.28 -17.01 40.51
N ALA A 17 56.10 -16.40 41.69
CA ALA A 17 54.78 -15.89 42.13
C ALA A 17 54.26 -14.69 41.31
N THR A 18 55.16 -13.74 40.97
CA THR A 18 54.81 -12.57 40.16
C THR A 18 54.49 -12.91 38.70
N VAL A 19 55.15 -13.93 38.13
CA VAL A 19 54.87 -14.42 36.76
C VAL A 19 53.57 -15.17 36.69
N ARG A 20 53.12 -15.86 37.78
CA ARG A 20 51.83 -16.56 37.81
C ARG A 20 50.66 -15.60 37.98
N GLU A 21 50.74 -14.53 38.75
CA GLU A 21 49.67 -13.53 38.91
C GLU A 21 49.47 -12.68 37.64
N SER A 22 50.49 -12.41 36.83
CA SER A 22 50.36 -11.66 35.59
C SER A 22 49.74 -12.45 34.43
N ASN A 23 49.69 -13.76 34.52
CA ASN A 23 49.14 -14.62 33.41
C ASN A 23 47.70 -15.13 33.66
N GLU A 24 47.16 -14.97 34.88
CA GLU A 24 45.75 -15.33 35.14
C GLU A 24 44.74 -14.23 34.84
N GLY A 25 45.15 -13.00 34.72
CA GLY A 25 44.30 -11.84 34.42
C GLY A 25 43.95 -11.69 32.90
N ALA A 26 44.93 -11.94 32.06
CA ALA A 26 44.80 -11.74 30.61
C ALA A 26 43.69 -12.62 29.92
N PRO A 27 43.58 -13.90 30.21
CA PRO A 27 42.54 -14.76 29.60
C PRO A 27 41.11 -14.45 30.10
N ARG A 28 40.97 -13.87 31.30
CA ARG A 28 39.66 -13.51 31.89
C ARG A 28 39.11 -12.24 31.26
N ASP A 29 39.93 -11.26 30.97
CA ASP A 29 39.56 -10.01 30.30
C ASP A 29 39.20 -10.27 28.83
N GLU A 30 39.93 -11.11 28.13
CA GLU A 30 39.65 -11.50 26.76
C GLU A 30 38.32 -12.24 26.65
N LEU A 31 38.02 -13.12 27.62
CA LEU A 31 36.74 -13.87 27.65
C LEU A 31 35.55 -12.95 27.99
N ALA A 32 35.74 -11.93 28.81
CA ALA A 32 34.75 -10.90 29.09
C ALA A 32 34.45 -10.04 27.85
N ASP A 33 35.51 -9.63 27.14
CA ASP A 33 35.35 -8.87 25.89
C ASP A 33 34.66 -9.68 24.77
N LEU A 34 35.01 -10.93 24.61
CA LEU A 34 34.33 -11.83 23.66
C LEU A 34 32.85 -12.04 24.00
N ARG A 35 32.50 -12.16 25.29
CA ARG A 35 31.10 -12.23 25.72
C ARG A 35 30.34 -10.97 25.38
N ARG A 36 30.91 -9.79 25.64
CA ARG A 36 30.31 -8.51 25.31
C ARG A 36 30.10 -8.36 23.79
N GLN A 37 31.10 -8.70 22.98
CA GLN A 37 30.96 -8.71 21.53
C GLN A 37 29.85 -9.67 21.05
N ASN A 38 29.75 -10.84 21.67
CA ASN A 38 28.70 -11.82 21.34
C ASN A 38 27.31 -11.27 21.68
N GLU A 39 27.13 -10.64 22.84
CA GLU A 39 25.86 -10.00 23.23
C GLU A 39 25.48 -8.84 22.27
N GLU A 40 26.46 -8.02 21.88
CA GLU A 40 26.25 -6.96 20.89
C GLU A 40 25.84 -7.53 19.51
N LEU A 41 26.51 -8.59 19.06
CA LEU A 41 26.18 -9.28 17.81
C LEU A 41 24.79 -9.91 17.85
N LEU A 42 24.43 -10.58 18.96
CA LEU A 42 23.11 -11.13 19.17
C LEU A 42 22.03 -10.05 19.16
N THR A 43 22.30 -8.91 19.75
CA THR A 43 21.37 -7.76 19.74
C THR A 43 21.19 -7.20 18.33
N LYS A 44 22.28 -7.02 17.58
CA LYS A 44 22.24 -6.62 16.18
C LYS A 44 21.49 -7.61 15.31
N LEU A 45 21.69 -8.90 15.56
CA LEU A 45 21.03 -9.98 14.83
C LEU A 45 19.51 -9.99 15.07
N LYS A 46 19.07 -9.81 16.33
CA LYS A 46 17.64 -9.66 16.68
C LYS A 46 17.02 -8.44 16.00
N TYR A 47 17.74 -7.32 15.98
CA TYR A 47 17.29 -6.10 15.30
C TYR A 47 17.13 -6.33 13.80
N LEU A 48 18.15 -6.90 13.15
CA LEU A 48 18.11 -7.23 11.71
C LEU A 48 17.00 -8.22 11.37
N GLN A 49 16.77 -9.21 12.24
CA GLN A 49 15.66 -10.15 12.04
C GLN A 49 14.31 -9.44 12.06
N ALA A 50 14.09 -8.55 13.03
CA ALA A 50 12.85 -7.77 13.12
C ALA A 50 12.65 -6.86 11.89
N GLU A 51 13.72 -6.20 11.43
CA GLU A 51 13.68 -5.40 10.20
C GLU A 51 13.39 -6.23 8.96
N PHE A 52 14.00 -7.40 8.85
CA PHE A 52 13.77 -8.31 7.73
C PHE A 52 12.30 -8.81 7.70
N GLU A 53 11.73 -9.15 8.85
CA GLU A 53 10.32 -9.54 8.94
C GLU A 53 9.39 -8.39 8.54
N ASN A 54 9.67 -7.17 8.96
CA ASN A 54 8.92 -5.99 8.56
C ASN A 54 9.07 -5.70 7.06
N TYR A 55 10.28 -5.83 6.52
CA TYR A 55 10.55 -5.69 5.09
C TYR A 55 9.76 -6.73 4.27
N ARG A 56 9.81 -8.00 4.67
CA ARG A 56 9.06 -9.08 4.03
C ARG A 56 7.56 -8.81 4.00
N LYS A 57 6.98 -8.42 5.16
CA LYS A 57 5.56 -8.06 5.24
C LYS A 57 5.19 -6.88 4.34
N ARG A 58 6.09 -5.92 4.16
CA ARG A 58 5.90 -4.80 3.25
C ARG A 58 5.92 -5.27 1.80
N VAL A 59 6.94 -6.03 1.41
CA VAL A 59 7.05 -6.58 0.03
C VAL A 59 5.84 -7.42 -0.35
N ASP A 60 5.36 -8.28 0.56
CA ASP A 60 4.17 -9.11 0.31
C ASP A 60 2.92 -8.24 0.07
N ARG A 61 2.74 -7.15 0.83
CA ARG A 61 1.64 -6.19 0.61
C ARG A 61 1.77 -5.43 -0.70
N ASP A 62 2.97 -4.97 -1.02
CA ASP A 62 3.24 -4.24 -2.25
C ASP A 62 3.02 -5.13 -3.47
N ALA A 63 3.47 -6.38 -3.42
CA ALA A 63 3.22 -7.38 -4.46
C ALA A 63 1.71 -7.66 -4.65
N ALA A 64 0.96 -7.85 -3.57
CA ALA A 64 -0.48 -8.01 -3.62
C ALA A 64 -1.18 -6.78 -4.24
N THR A 65 -0.72 -5.57 -3.93
CA THR A 65 -1.23 -4.32 -4.49
C THR A 65 -0.95 -4.23 -6.00
N VAL A 66 0.27 -4.57 -6.43
CA VAL A 66 0.63 -4.60 -7.86
C VAL A 66 -0.26 -5.58 -8.63
N VAL A 67 -0.48 -6.79 -8.11
CA VAL A 67 -1.36 -7.78 -8.74
C VAL A 67 -2.80 -7.28 -8.80
N LYS A 68 -3.30 -6.68 -7.72
CA LYS A 68 -4.67 -6.15 -7.62
C LYS A 68 -4.97 -5.07 -8.67
N PHE A 69 -3.98 -4.24 -9.00
CA PHE A 69 -4.12 -3.11 -9.92
C PHE A 69 -3.38 -3.26 -11.25
N ALA A 70 -2.84 -4.45 -11.55
CA ALA A 70 -2.07 -4.71 -12.78
C ALA A 70 -2.83 -4.35 -14.07
N HIS A 71 -4.15 -4.45 -14.05
CA HIS A 71 -5.01 -4.19 -15.21
C HIS A 71 -5.59 -2.77 -15.25
N GLU A 72 -5.26 -1.90 -14.29
CA GLU A 72 -5.81 -0.54 -14.16
C GLU A 72 -5.69 0.27 -15.47
N LEU A 73 -4.49 0.29 -16.05
CA LEU A 73 -4.24 1.02 -17.29
C LEU A 73 -5.03 0.47 -18.48
N LEU A 74 -5.11 -0.85 -18.61
CA LEU A 74 -5.86 -1.49 -19.68
C LEU A 74 -7.36 -1.20 -19.56
N LEU A 75 -7.89 -1.38 -18.36
CA LEU A 75 -9.30 -1.12 -18.07
C LEU A 75 -9.67 0.34 -18.34
N SER A 76 -8.83 1.28 -17.89
CA SER A 76 -9.01 2.71 -18.15
C SER A 76 -9.07 3.04 -19.64
N ARG A 77 -8.25 2.37 -20.46
CA ARG A 77 -8.25 2.53 -21.94
C ARG A 77 -9.44 1.87 -22.62
N LEU A 78 -10.09 0.88 -21.99
CA LEU A 78 -11.31 0.25 -22.51
C LEU A 78 -12.59 1.01 -22.18
N LEU A 79 -12.58 1.90 -21.17
CA LEU A 79 -13.79 2.67 -20.80
C LEU A 79 -14.41 3.47 -21.96
N PRO A 80 -13.64 4.13 -22.85
CA PRO A 80 -14.22 4.80 -24.02
C PRO A 80 -15.03 3.85 -24.92
N VAL A 81 -14.55 2.61 -25.11
CA VAL A 81 -15.27 1.60 -25.92
C VAL A 81 -16.61 1.25 -25.29
N VAL A 82 -16.67 1.13 -23.97
CA VAL A 82 -17.94 0.91 -23.23
C VAL A 82 -18.88 2.10 -23.42
N ASP A 83 -18.38 3.34 -23.35
CA ASP A 83 -19.18 4.54 -23.58
C ASP A 83 -19.75 4.58 -25.01
N GLU A 84 -18.92 4.23 -26.02
CA GLU A 84 -19.34 4.16 -27.42
C GLU A 84 -20.40 3.08 -27.65
N MET A 85 -20.27 1.92 -26.98
CA MET A 85 -21.29 0.87 -27.00
C MET A 85 -22.61 1.33 -26.36
N ASP A 86 -22.56 2.02 -25.22
CA ASP A 86 -23.76 2.58 -24.59
C ASP A 86 -24.43 3.62 -25.51
N ALA A 87 -23.66 4.48 -26.17
CA ALA A 87 -24.16 5.44 -27.15
C ALA A 87 -24.80 4.74 -28.38
N ALA A 88 -24.16 3.67 -28.88
CA ALA A 88 -24.69 2.89 -29.99
C ALA A 88 -26.02 2.20 -29.62
N VAL A 89 -26.12 1.63 -28.42
CA VAL A 89 -27.40 1.02 -27.93
C VAL A 89 -28.51 2.07 -27.83
N ALA A 90 -28.17 3.30 -27.43
CA ALA A 90 -29.15 4.40 -27.33
C ALA A 90 -29.60 4.95 -28.71
N ALA A 91 -28.70 4.87 -29.72
CA ALA A 91 -29.00 5.39 -31.07
C ALA A 91 -29.67 4.37 -32.01
N LEU A 92 -29.58 3.09 -31.71
CA LEU A 92 -30.12 2.02 -32.56
C LEU A 92 -31.48 1.54 -32.08
N GLU A 93 -32.33 1.11 -33.03
CA GLU A 93 -33.63 0.52 -32.76
C GLU A 93 -33.77 -0.89 -33.36
N GLY A 94 -34.64 -1.68 -32.80
CA GLY A 94 -34.97 -3.03 -33.30
C GLY A 94 -33.88 -4.08 -33.08
N LYS A 95 -33.82 -5.09 -33.93
CA LYS A 95 -32.89 -6.24 -33.82
C LYS A 95 -31.40 -5.85 -33.75
N PRO A 96 -30.89 -4.85 -34.50
CA PRO A 96 -29.52 -4.42 -34.38
C PRO A 96 -29.17 -3.90 -32.96
N ALA A 97 -30.08 -3.17 -32.32
CA ALA A 97 -29.90 -2.68 -30.96
C ALA A 97 -29.82 -3.85 -29.95
N GLU A 98 -30.60 -4.90 -30.13
CA GLU A 98 -30.52 -6.09 -29.27
C GLU A 98 -29.14 -6.77 -29.37
N GLY A 99 -28.60 -6.92 -30.59
CA GLY A 99 -27.29 -7.52 -30.81
C GLY A 99 -26.15 -6.72 -30.13
N VAL A 100 -26.16 -5.42 -30.31
CA VAL A 100 -25.16 -4.53 -29.65
C VAL A 100 -25.29 -4.54 -28.12
N ARG A 101 -26.54 -4.56 -27.61
CA ARG A 101 -26.81 -4.66 -26.18
C ARG A 101 -26.27 -5.95 -25.58
N MET A 102 -26.48 -7.10 -26.25
CA MET A 102 -25.92 -8.38 -25.77
C MET A 102 -24.40 -8.37 -25.70
N VAL A 103 -23.72 -7.81 -26.68
CA VAL A 103 -22.26 -7.70 -26.68
C VAL A 103 -21.79 -6.78 -25.56
N ARG A 104 -22.43 -5.62 -25.39
CA ARG A 104 -22.15 -4.66 -24.32
C ARG A 104 -22.34 -5.28 -22.94
N ASP A 105 -23.44 -6.00 -22.73
CA ASP A 105 -23.76 -6.64 -21.45
C ASP A 105 -22.73 -7.74 -21.11
N ASN A 106 -22.31 -8.52 -22.10
CA ASN A 106 -21.29 -9.53 -21.94
C ASN A 106 -19.93 -8.89 -21.58
N LEU A 107 -19.54 -7.82 -22.29
CA LEU A 107 -18.33 -7.07 -21.99
C LEU A 107 -18.38 -6.49 -20.56
N ALA A 108 -19.51 -5.85 -20.19
CA ALA A 108 -19.68 -5.29 -18.85
C ALA A 108 -19.54 -6.36 -17.76
N LYS A 109 -20.09 -7.57 -17.99
CA LYS A 109 -19.95 -8.70 -17.07
C LYS A 109 -18.48 -9.13 -16.91
N ILE A 110 -17.74 -9.27 -18.01
CA ILE A 110 -16.30 -9.64 -17.96
C ILE A 110 -15.50 -8.59 -17.20
N LEU A 111 -15.77 -7.30 -17.45
CA LEU A 111 -15.11 -6.20 -16.75
C LEU A 111 -15.44 -6.19 -15.25
N GLN A 112 -16.69 -6.53 -14.90
CA GLN A 112 -17.11 -6.65 -13.50
C GLN A 112 -16.42 -7.83 -12.79
N GLU A 113 -16.26 -8.95 -13.47
CA GLU A 113 -15.48 -10.10 -12.95
C GLU A 113 -14.01 -9.76 -12.74
N ALA A 114 -13.47 -8.85 -13.55
CA ALA A 114 -12.11 -8.28 -13.37
C ALA A 114 -12.03 -7.23 -12.25
N GLY A 115 -13.14 -6.95 -11.55
CA GLY A 115 -13.20 -6.02 -10.42
C GLY A 115 -13.60 -4.58 -10.77
N LEU A 116 -13.92 -4.30 -12.03
CA LEU A 116 -14.45 -2.99 -12.44
C LEU A 116 -15.91 -2.84 -11.98
N GLN A 117 -16.25 -1.72 -11.36
CA GLN A 117 -17.60 -1.43 -10.90
C GLN A 117 -18.04 -0.05 -11.37
N GLU A 118 -19.28 0.07 -11.87
CA GLU A 118 -19.88 1.36 -12.18
C GLU A 118 -20.17 2.11 -10.88
N ILE A 119 -19.89 3.42 -10.87
CA ILE A 119 -20.23 4.30 -9.76
C ILE A 119 -21.70 4.70 -9.90
N PRO A 120 -22.57 4.29 -8.96
CA PRO A 120 -23.98 4.59 -9.02
C PRO A 120 -24.22 6.06 -8.65
N ALA A 121 -24.30 6.95 -9.63
CA ALA A 121 -24.43 8.39 -9.42
C ALA A 121 -25.88 8.91 -9.57
N ALA A 122 -26.69 8.33 -10.44
CA ALA A 122 -28.04 8.84 -10.72
C ALA A 122 -28.92 8.87 -9.48
N GLY A 123 -29.53 10.03 -9.22
CA GLY A 123 -30.45 10.21 -8.07
C GLY A 123 -29.80 10.17 -6.69
N ARG A 124 -28.47 10.21 -6.61
CA ARG A 124 -27.71 10.27 -5.34
C ARG A 124 -27.24 11.68 -5.02
N ALA A 125 -26.84 11.91 -3.77
CA ALA A 125 -26.14 13.12 -3.40
C ALA A 125 -24.80 13.18 -4.12
N PHE A 126 -24.40 14.38 -4.55
CA PHE A 126 -23.11 14.60 -5.21
C PHE A 126 -21.96 14.31 -4.23
N ASP A 127 -21.04 13.45 -4.67
CA ASP A 127 -19.81 13.12 -3.96
C ASP A 127 -18.59 13.56 -4.78
N PRO A 128 -17.80 14.54 -4.33
CA PRO A 128 -16.63 15.03 -5.05
C PRO A 128 -15.51 13.99 -5.24
N TYR A 129 -15.49 12.91 -4.44
CA TYR A 129 -14.47 11.86 -4.54
C TYR A 129 -14.75 10.87 -5.68
N GLU A 130 -16.03 10.70 -6.04
CA GLU A 130 -16.46 9.74 -7.05
C GLU A 130 -17.11 10.40 -8.29
N MET A 131 -17.43 11.71 -8.24
CA MET A 131 -18.20 12.42 -9.26
C MET A 131 -17.60 13.77 -9.61
N ASP A 132 -17.67 14.10 -10.90
CA ASP A 132 -17.34 15.44 -11.44
C ASP A 132 -18.63 16.17 -11.83
N CYS A 133 -18.90 17.31 -11.23
CA CYS A 133 -20.03 18.17 -11.60
C CYS A 133 -19.66 18.99 -12.84
N ILE A 134 -20.24 18.68 -13.98
CA ILE A 134 -20.03 19.42 -15.24
C ILE A 134 -20.99 20.59 -15.40
N GLU A 135 -22.20 20.49 -14.80
CA GLU A 135 -23.20 21.51 -14.88
C GLU A 135 -24.07 21.55 -13.62
N ARG A 136 -24.55 22.72 -13.26
CA ARG A 136 -25.53 22.91 -12.20
C ARG A 136 -26.79 23.52 -12.75
N VAL A 137 -27.92 22.88 -12.52
CA VAL A 137 -29.21 23.32 -13.03
C VAL A 137 -30.25 23.42 -11.93
N PRO A 138 -31.18 24.37 -11.98
CA PRO A 138 -32.31 24.42 -11.05
C PRO A 138 -33.30 23.29 -11.40
N ASP A 139 -33.89 22.69 -10.36
CA ASP A 139 -34.97 21.73 -10.50
C ASP A 139 -35.82 21.71 -9.22
N ALA A 140 -37.11 22.08 -9.36
CA ALA A 140 -38.02 22.20 -8.22
C ALA A 140 -38.44 20.85 -7.63
N GLU A 141 -38.31 19.75 -8.39
CA GLU A 141 -38.72 18.41 -7.95
C GLU A 141 -37.61 17.64 -7.26
N ILE A 142 -36.36 18.04 -7.48
CA ILE A 142 -35.18 17.36 -6.97
C ILE A 142 -34.50 18.22 -5.88
N LYS A 143 -34.06 17.60 -4.79
CA LYS A 143 -33.39 18.30 -3.71
C LYS A 143 -32.06 18.91 -4.16
N ASP A 144 -31.72 20.05 -3.58
CA ASP A 144 -30.44 20.70 -3.80
C ASP A 144 -29.26 19.77 -3.48
N GLY A 145 -28.21 19.79 -4.31
CA GLY A 145 -27.04 18.92 -4.17
C GLY A 145 -27.22 17.47 -4.68
N MET A 146 -28.38 17.12 -5.22
CA MET A 146 -28.60 15.79 -5.80
C MET A 146 -28.20 15.75 -7.29
N VAL A 147 -27.78 14.57 -7.75
CA VAL A 147 -27.49 14.31 -9.16
C VAL A 147 -28.77 14.17 -9.94
N LYS A 148 -29.00 15.07 -10.87
CA LYS A 148 -30.14 15.07 -11.80
C LYS A 148 -29.95 14.07 -12.94
N ALA A 149 -28.76 14.07 -13.53
CA ALA A 149 -28.44 13.21 -14.68
C ALA A 149 -26.96 12.82 -14.67
N VAL A 150 -26.69 11.64 -15.21
CA VAL A 150 -25.32 11.16 -15.48
C VAL A 150 -25.05 11.34 -16.96
N VAL A 151 -24.09 12.22 -17.30
CA VAL A 151 -23.69 12.48 -18.67
C VAL A 151 -22.68 11.43 -19.14
N ARG A 152 -21.80 11.03 -18.23
CA ARG A 152 -20.81 9.97 -18.48
C ARG A 152 -20.65 9.11 -17.23
N LYS A 153 -20.75 7.79 -17.39
CA LYS A 153 -20.62 6.85 -16.27
C LYS A 153 -19.24 6.89 -15.65
N GLY A 154 -19.17 6.87 -14.33
CA GLY A 154 -17.95 6.69 -13.56
C GLY A 154 -17.67 5.22 -13.30
N TYR A 155 -16.39 4.89 -13.11
CA TYR A 155 -15.97 3.51 -12.82
C TYR A 155 -14.87 3.49 -11.76
N ARG A 156 -14.91 2.46 -10.92
CA ARG A 156 -13.84 2.14 -9.96
C ARG A 156 -13.34 0.71 -10.16
N LEU A 157 -12.08 0.50 -9.92
CA LEU A 157 -11.44 -0.81 -9.85
C LEU A 157 -11.21 -1.15 -8.37
N HIS A 158 -11.96 -2.09 -7.85
CA HIS A 158 -12.02 -2.39 -6.43
C HIS A 158 -12.36 -1.15 -5.59
N ASP A 159 -11.36 -0.60 -4.88
CA ASP A 159 -11.45 0.59 -4.00
C ASP A 159 -10.89 1.89 -4.63
N ARG A 160 -10.36 1.83 -5.87
CA ARG A 160 -9.78 2.98 -6.56
C ARG A 160 -10.69 3.48 -7.68
N VAL A 161 -10.99 4.77 -7.69
CA VAL A 161 -11.69 5.42 -8.79
C VAL A 161 -10.76 5.49 -10.00
N LEU A 162 -11.15 4.87 -11.12
CA LEU A 162 -10.44 4.96 -12.40
C LEU A 162 -10.87 6.19 -13.18
N ARG A 163 -12.17 6.49 -13.15
CA ARG A 163 -12.79 7.63 -13.79
C ARG A 163 -13.99 8.07 -12.99
N PRO A 164 -14.09 9.33 -12.54
CA PRO A 164 -15.28 9.83 -11.87
C PRO A 164 -16.48 9.87 -12.83
N ALA A 165 -17.68 9.81 -12.27
CA ALA A 165 -18.90 10.00 -13.04
C ALA A 165 -19.08 11.49 -13.35
N GLN A 166 -19.31 11.83 -14.62
CA GLN A 166 -19.67 13.20 -15.01
C GLN A 166 -21.18 13.40 -14.86
N VAL A 167 -21.55 14.34 -14.01
CA VAL A 167 -22.92 14.52 -13.57
C VAL A 167 -23.42 15.97 -13.68
N ILE A 168 -24.73 16.11 -13.86
CA ILE A 168 -25.44 17.36 -13.70
C ILE A 168 -26.07 17.37 -12.31
N VAL A 169 -25.77 18.39 -11.51
CA VAL A 169 -26.20 18.50 -10.13
C VAL A 169 -27.27 19.57 -10.00
N VAL A 170 -28.30 19.32 -9.20
CA VAL A 170 -29.33 20.29 -8.89
C VAL A 170 -28.78 21.36 -7.94
N LYS A 171 -28.97 22.63 -8.30
CA LYS A 171 -28.75 23.77 -7.44
C LYS A 171 -29.98 24.68 -7.43
N ASN A 172 -30.84 24.49 -6.45
CA ASN A 172 -32.04 25.28 -6.22
C ASN A 172 -31.66 26.54 -5.40
N GLY A 173 -31.52 27.63 -6.08
CA GLY A 173 -31.43 28.99 -5.59
C GLY A 173 -30.97 29.23 -4.14
N GLY A 174 -29.70 29.41 -3.96
CA GLY A 174 -29.15 30.28 -2.92
C GLY A 174 -28.56 31.49 -3.63
N ALA A 175 -28.89 32.65 -3.18
CA ALA A 175 -28.43 33.93 -3.71
C ALA A 175 -26.92 33.89 -4.04
N THR A 176 -26.59 34.41 -5.18
CA THR A 176 -25.25 34.92 -5.50
C THR A 176 -24.74 35.72 -4.33
N ASP A 177 -23.87 35.15 -3.50
CA ASP A 177 -22.96 35.96 -2.74
C ASP A 177 -21.94 36.54 -3.73
N GLY A 178 -22.03 37.88 -3.86
CA GLY A 178 -21.20 38.75 -4.67
C GLY A 178 -19.77 38.87 -4.14
#